data_daed0bea1ff45b4e7217239759259a5c
#
_entry.id   daed0bea1ff45b4e7217239759259a5c
#
_cell.length_a   1.000
_cell.length_b   1.000
_cell.length_c   1.000
_cell.angle_alpha   90.00
_cell.angle_beta   90.00
_cell.angle_gamma   90.00
#
_symmetry.space_group_name_H-M   'P 1'
#
loop_
_entity.id
_entity.type
_entity.pdbx_description
1 polymer ?
#
loop_
_entity_poly.entity_id
_entity_poly.type
_entity_poly.pdbx_seq_one_letter_code
_entity_poly.pdbx_strand_id
1 'polypeptide(L)'
;MLLKINKFLSSDDVSMTVKENFVIDDEKFLEETRLDKNILLSGEIFKIDDSLTFSGRIEYTLTDECARCLKEFNNRINYKFQASLVHKEDKESDEVQMVITDGIIKMDDIIKQLIYLSLPMKSLCDKDCRGICPNCGANLNNEKCQCVNSLTDPRFDKLKDLLI
;
A
#
# COMPACT_ATOMS: atom_id res chain seq x y z
N MET A 1 9.48 -5.36 16.19
CA MET A 1 10.59 -4.93 15.27
C MET A 1 11.16 -3.60 15.76
N LEU A 2 12.50 -3.44 15.77
CA LEU A 2 13.15 -2.27 16.36
C LEU A 2 14.14 -1.64 15.38
N LEU A 3 13.97 -0.36 15.09
CA LEU A 3 14.93 0.42 14.32
C LEU A 3 15.79 1.24 15.30
N LYS A 4 17.10 0.98 15.29
CA LYS A 4 18.06 1.65 16.19
C LYS A 4 18.70 2.84 15.50
N ILE A 5 18.52 4.04 16.06
CA ILE A 5 19.07 5.30 15.53
C ILE A 5 19.99 6.03 16.52
N ASN A 6 20.33 5.38 17.64
CA ASN A 6 21.16 5.99 18.70
C ASN A 6 22.46 6.60 18.18
N LYS A 7 23.17 5.85 17.31
CA LYS A 7 24.45 6.32 16.76
C LYS A 7 24.26 7.57 15.90
N PHE A 8 23.18 7.59 15.10
CA PHE A 8 22.84 8.73 14.27
C PHE A 8 22.45 9.95 15.11
N LEU A 9 21.67 9.76 16.18
CA LEU A 9 21.32 10.86 17.08
C LEU A 9 22.53 11.53 17.72
N SER A 10 23.58 10.74 18.03
CA SER A 10 24.82 11.20 18.67
C SER A 10 25.89 11.67 17.68
N SER A 11 25.70 11.47 16.38
CA SER A 11 26.65 11.90 15.33
C SER A 11 26.29 13.28 14.80
N ASP A 12 27.28 13.93 14.17
CA ASP A 12 27.10 15.20 13.45
C ASP A 12 26.56 14.97 12.01
N ASP A 13 26.25 13.72 11.66
CA ASP A 13 25.71 13.39 10.34
C ASP A 13 24.34 14.05 10.13
N VAL A 14 24.12 14.57 8.93
CA VAL A 14 22.87 15.23 8.54
C VAL A 14 21.82 14.22 8.08
N SER A 15 22.26 13.05 7.57
CA SER A 15 21.37 12.00 7.14
C SER A 15 21.85 10.59 7.46
N MET A 16 20.93 9.64 7.53
CA MET A 16 21.17 8.23 7.74
C MET A 16 20.30 7.40 6.81
N THR A 17 20.94 6.55 6.00
CA THR A 17 20.22 5.57 5.16
C THR A 17 19.72 4.40 5.99
N VAL A 18 18.46 4.03 5.78
CA VAL A 18 17.79 2.87 6.39
C VAL A 18 17.45 1.86 5.31
N LYS A 19 17.81 0.60 5.51
CA LYS A 19 17.40 -0.52 4.66
C LYS A 19 17.27 -1.76 5.52
N GLU A 20 16.03 -2.12 5.84
CA GLU A 20 15.73 -3.22 6.75
C GLU A 20 14.64 -4.13 6.16
N ASN A 21 14.78 -5.42 6.42
CA ASN A 21 13.74 -6.41 6.13
C ASN A 21 13.01 -6.74 7.43
N PHE A 22 11.72 -6.53 7.43
CA PHE A 22 10.86 -6.88 8.54
C PHE A 22 10.02 -8.12 8.21
N VAL A 23 9.80 -8.94 9.22
CA VAL A 23 8.90 -10.10 9.13
C VAL A 23 7.74 -9.85 10.09
N ILE A 24 6.53 -9.88 9.57
CA ILE A 24 5.31 -9.78 10.39
C ILE A 24 4.96 -11.16 10.91
N ASP A 25 4.84 -11.28 12.24
CA ASP A 25 4.48 -12.52 12.94
C ASP A 25 3.01 -12.53 13.41
N ASP A 26 2.24 -11.47 13.11
CA ASP A 26 0.82 -11.37 13.45
C ASP A 26 -0.03 -12.13 12.42
N GLU A 27 -0.35 -13.39 12.73
CA GLU A 27 -1.13 -14.28 11.85
C GLU A 27 -2.48 -13.68 11.47
N LYS A 28 -3.18 -13.06 12.43
CA LYS A 28 -4.48 -12.46 12.18
C LYS A 28 -4.39 -11.31 11.19
N PHE A 29 -3.37 -10.46 11.32
CA PHE A 29 -3.12 -9.36 10.39
C PHE A 29 -2.77 -9.88 8.99
N LEU A 30 -1.96 -10.94 8.88
CA LEU A 30 -1.58 -11.56 7.62
C LEU A 30 -2.77 -12.20 6.90
N GLU A 31 -3.65 -12.88 7.64
CA GLU A 31 -4.89 -13.46 7.09
C GLU A 31 -5.86 -12.38 6.59
N GLU A 32 -6.06 -11.32 7.37
CA GLU A 32 -6.96 -10.22 7.03
C GLU A 32 -6.50 -9.46 5.77
N THR A 33 -5.20 -9.21 5.68
CA THR A 33 -4.62 -8.43 4.56
C THR A 33 -4.16 -9.29 3.39
N ARG A 34 -4.12 -10.63 3.54
CA ARG A 34 -3.52 -11.57 2.58
C ARG A 34 -2.08 -11.22 2.18
N LEU A 35 -1.35 -10.69 3.14
CA LEU A 35 0.01 -10.18 2.96
C LEU A 35 1.05 -11.29 3.02
N ASP A 36 2.11 -11.19 2.23
CA ASP A 36 3.34 -11.94 2.44
C ASP A 36 4.06 -11.40 3.70
N LYS A 37 4.64 -12.30 4.50
CA LYS A 37 5.29 -11.96 5.78
C LYS A 37 6.43 -10.94 5.66
N ASN A 38 7.05 -10.85 4.48
CA ASN A 38 8.26 -10.06 4.25
C ASN A 38 7.94 -8.64 3.78
N ILE A 39 8.50 -7.66 4.48
CA ILE A 39 8.36 -6.24 4.16
C ILE A 39 9.75 -5.62 4.08
N LEU A 40 10.05 -4.99 2.97
CA LEU A 40 11.26 -4.20 2.81
C LEU A 40 10.96 -2.73 3.15
N LEU A 41 11.63 -2.22 4.16
CA LEU A 41 11.69 -0.79 4.47
C LEU A 41 12.99 -0.22 3.95
N SER A 42 12.92 0.85 3.18
CA SER A 42 14.09 1.59 2.71
C SER A 42 13.82 3.09 2.72
N GLY A 43 14.84 3.89 2.94
CA GLY A 43 14.70 5.34 2.97
C GLY A 43 15.86 6.03 3.66
N GLU A 44 15.64 7.27 4.03
CA GLU A 44 16.64 8.12 4.63
C GLU A 44 16.03 8.98 5.75
N ILE A 45 16.70 9.02 6.88
CA ILE A 45 16.34 9.90 7.99
C ILE A 45 17.23 11.14 7.89
N PHE A 46 16.61 12.31 7.96
CA PHE A 46 17.27 13.61 7.87
C PHE A 46 17.16 14.37 9.21
N LYS A 47 18.25 15.03 9.59
CA LYS A 47 18.25 16.08 10.61
C LYS A 47 18.15 17.42 9.90
N ILE A 48 17.07 18.16 10.16
CA ILE A 48 16.85 19.49 9.62
C ILE A 48 16.53 20.40 10.80
N ASP A 49 17.47 21.27 11.17
CA ASP A 49 17.41 22.08 12.39
C ASP A 49 17.15 21.18 13.61
N ASP A 50 16.08 21.43 14.35
CA ASP A 50 15.68 20.64 15.53
C ASP A 50 14.69 19.51 15.19
N SER A 51 14.41 19.26 13.90
CA SER A 51 13.46 18.25 13.46
C SER A 51 14.15 17.04 12.84
N LEU A 52 13.55 15.87 13.06
CA LEU A 52 13.95 14.62 12.44
C LEU A 52 12.84 14.13 11.53
N THR A 53 13.17 13.91 10.27
CA THR A 53 12.20 13.44 9.26
C THR A 53 12.70 12.17 8.59
N PHE A 54 11.83 11.17 8.46
CA PHE A 54 12.09 9.96 7.69
C PHE A 54 11.34 10.01 6.38
N SER A 55 12.06 10.10 5.27
CA SER A 55 11.53 9.90 3.93
C SER A 55 11.79 8.47 3.50
N GLY A 56 10.75 7.66 3.48
CA GLY A 56 10.89 6.23 3.32
C GLY A 56 9.95 5.63 2.29
N ARG A 57 10.15 4.34 2.08
CA ARG A 57 9.37 3.48 1.20
C ARG A 57 9.22 2.12 1.82
N ILE A 58 8.01 1.58 1.80
CA ILE A 58 7.75 0.17 2.09
C ILE A 58 7.43 -0.56 0.80
N GLU A 59 7.97 -1.77 0.68
CA GLU A 59 7.66 -2.70 -0.41
C GLU A 59 7.20 -4.02 0.19
N TYR A 60 6.06 -4.51 -0.29
CA TYR A 60 5.49 -5.77 0.14
C TYR A 60 4.64 -6.37 -0.97
N THR A 61 4.28 -7.65 -0.84
CA THR A 61 3.42 -8.36 -1.77
C THR A 61 2.18 -8.85 -1.04
N LEU A 62 1.04 -8.73 -1.66
CA LEU A 62 -0.20 -9.31 -1.17
C LEU A 62 -0.86 -10.15 -2.26
N THR A 63 -1.59 -11.18 -1.86
CA THR A 63 -2.44 -11.95 -2.76
C THR A 63 -3.77 -11.24 -2.87
N ASP A 64 -4.08 -10.73 -4.06
CA ASP A 64 -5.24 -9.90 -4.31
C ASP A 64 -6.13 -10.50 -5.41
N GLU A 65 -7.37 -10.08 -5.47
CA GLU A 65 -8.32 -10.49 -6.49
C GLU A 65 -8.61 -9.35 -7.45
N CYS A 66 -8.53 -9.64 -8.74
CA CYS A 66 -8.79 -8.63 -9.76
C CYS A 66 -10.26 -8.19 -9.75
N ALA A 67 -10.52 -6.90 -9.55
CA ALA A 67 -11.87 -6.34 -9.51
C ALA A 67 -12.64 -6.44 -10.85
N ARG A 68 -11.99 -6.86 -11.94
CA ARG A 68 -12.61 -7.03 -13.26
C ARG A 68 -12.83 -8.49 -13.64
N CYS A 69 -11.84 -9.36 -13.43
CA CYS A 69 -11.89 -10.75 -13.91
C CYS A 69 -11.86 -11.80 -12.79
N LEU A 70 -11.85 -11.37 -11.53
CA LEU A 70 -11.89 -12.21 -10.32
C LEU A 70 -10.72 -13.19 -10.21
N LYS A 71 -9.67 -13.00 -11.01
CA LYS A 71 -8.46 -13.82 -10.93
C LYS A 71 -7.63 -13.37 -9.74
N GLU A 72 -7.18 -14.32 -8.92
CA GLU A 72 -6.16 -14.07 -7.91
C GLU A 72 -4.80 -13.82 -8.55
N PHE A 73 -4.06 -12.85 -8.02
CA PHE A 73 -2.73 -12.50 -8.47
C PHE A 73 -1.91 -11.89 -7.34
N ASN A 74 -0.58 -11.96 -7.47
CA ASN A 74 0.33 -11.32 -6.54
C ASN A 74 0.47 -9.84 -6.93
N ASN A 75 0.02 -8.96 -6.03
CA ASN A 75 0.09 -7.53 -6.18
C ASN A 75 1.28 -7.00 -5.35
N ARG A 76 2.30 -6.47 -6.04
CA ARG A 76 3.46 -5.86 -5.39
C ARG A 76 3.20 -4.38 -5.18
N ILE A 77 3.14 -3.98 -3.92
CA ILE A 77 2.93 -2.61 -3.49
C ILE A 77 4.26 -1.95 -3.19
N ASN A 78 4.39 -0.71 -3.64
CA ASN A 78 5.52 0.16 -3.36
C ASN A 78 4.95 1.51 -2.92
N TYR A 79 4.96 1.74 -1.62
CA TYR A 79 4.37 2.93 -1.02
C TYR A 79 5.46 3.84 -0.44
N LYS A 80 5.48 5.09 -0.88
CA LYS A 80 6.35 6.13 -0.35
C LYS A 80 5.63 6.88 0.75
N PHE A 81 6.33 7.16 1.83
CA PHE A 81 5.81 7.90 2.95
C PHE A 81 6.84 8.90 3.48
N GLN A 82 6.36 9.88 4.20
CA GLN A 82 7.16 10.77 5.02
C GLN A 82 6.60 10.72 6.43
N ALA A 83 7.49 10.66 7.42
CA ALA A 83 7.11 10.59 8.81
C ALA A 83 7.99 11.51 9.64
N SER A 84 7.39 12.16 10.62
CA SER A 84 8.10 12.97 11.61
C SER A 84 8.56 12.09 12.77
N LEU A 85 9.84 12.15 13.14
CA LEU A 85 10.38 11.42 14.26
C LEU A 85 10.30 12.32 15.52
N VAL A 86 9.51 11.90 16.49
CA VAL A 86 9.18 12.69 17.67
C VAL A 86 9.49 11.94 18.96
N HIS A 87 9.78 12.66 20.04
CA HIS A 87 9.95 12.04 21.36
C HIS A 87 8.63 11.82 22.10
N LYS A 88 7.59 12.52 21.71
CA LYS A 88 6.23 12.38 22.24
C LYS A 88 5.22 12.50 21.10
N GLU A 89 4.31 11.57 21.06
CA GLU A 89 3.24 11.56 20.08
C GLU A 89 2.30 12.76 20.26
N ASP A 90 2.00 13.45 19.17
CA ASP A 90 0.96 14.47 19.10
C ASP A 90 -0.28 13.86 18.40
N LYS A 91 -1.33 13.64 19.18
CA LYS A 91 -2.57 13.00 18.71
C LYS A 91 -3.42 13.92 17.82
N GLU A 92 -3.13 15.21 17.78
CA GLU A 92 -3.84 16.19 16.94
C GLU A 92 -3.17 16.34 15.56
N SER A 93 -2.00 15.73 15.36
CA SER A 93 -1.29 15.76 14.08
C SER A 93 -1.84 14.74 13.09
N ASP A 94 -2.11 15.18 11.87
CA ASP A 94 -2.50 14.32 10.73
C ASP A 94 -1.29 13.62 10.08
N GLU A 95 -0.07 13.92 10.51
CA GLU A 95 1.15 13.32 9.98
C GLU A 95 1.44 11.96 10.57
N VAL A 96 2.09 11.09 9.80
CA VAL A 96 2.63 9.84 10.33
C VAL A 96 3.78 10.17 11.28
N GLN A 97 3.62 9.80 12.54
CA GLN A 97 4.62 10.04 13.59
C GLN A 97 5.29 8.73 14.00
N MET A 98 6.60 8.79 14.21
CA MET A 98 7.40 7.70 14.71
C MET A 98 8.03 8.12 16.04
N VAL A 99 7.60 7.47 17.13
CA VAL A 99 8.07 7.82 18.47
C VAL A 99 9.43 7.20 18.73
N ILE A 100 10.39 8.06 19.11
CA ILE A 100 11.73 7.67 19.53
C ILE A 100 11.73 7.47 21.03
N THR A 101 12.09 6.28 21.50
CA THR A 101 12.29 5.97 22.90
C THR A 101 13.70 5.42 23.08
N ASP A 102 14.55 6.10 23.84
CA ASP A 102 15.95 5.71 24.08
C ASP A 102 16.76 5.46 22.78
N GLY A 103 16.49 6.27 21.74
CA GLY A 103 17.14 6.15 20.43
C GLY A 103 16.70 4.93 19.62
N ILE A 104 15.54 4.37 19.95
CA ILE A 104 14.93 3.21 19.29
C ILE A 104 13.51 3.58 18.85
N ILE A 105 13.13 3.16 17.65
CA ILE A 105 11.78 3.29 17.12
C ILE A 105 11.15 1.89 17.06
N LYS A 106 9.97 1.73 17.63
CA LYS A 106 9.15 0.51 17.51
C LYS A 106 8.39 0.55 16.19
N MET A 107 8.71 -0.37 15.28
CA MET A 107 8.20 -0.34 13.91
C MET A 107 6.92 -1.14 13.70
N ASP A 108 6.52 -1.99 14.66
CA ASP A 108 5.40 -2.93 14.48
C ASP A 108 4.10 -2.23 14.10
N ASP A 109 3.64 -1.30 14.91
CA ASP A 109 2.38 -0.59 14.69
C ASP A 109 2.48 0.38 13.50
N ILE A 110 3.65 1.01 13.34
CA ILE A 110 3.90 1.94 12.25
C ILE A 110 3.84 1.24 10.91
N ILE A 111 4.46 0.07 10.78
CA ILE A 111 4.44 -0.72 9.53
C ILE A 111 3.01 -1.15 9.20
N LYS A 112 2.25 -1.62 10.19
CA LYS A 112 0.83 -1.97 10.01
C LYS A 112 0.01 -0.76 9.54
N GLN A 113 0.22 0.40 10.15
CA GLN A 113 -0.43 1.65 9.75
C GLN A 113 -0.09 2.04 8.30
N LEU A 114 1.19 1.98 7.92
CA LEU A 114 1.64 2.27 6.56
C LEU A 114 1.05 1.28 5.53
N ILE A 115 0.93 0.00 5.89
CA ILE A 115 0.28 -1.00 5.06
C ILE A 115 -1.19 -0.64 4.87
N TYR A 116 -1.97 -0.38 5.94
CA TYR A 116 -3.37 0.03 5.82
C TYR A 116 -3.56 1.27 4.95
N LEU A 117 -2.69 2.27 5.09
CA LEU A 117 -2.73 3.50 4.27
C LEU A 117 -2.42 3.24 2.79
N SER A 118 -1.69 2.17 2.49
CA SER A 118 -1.25 1.85 1.12
C SER A 118 -2.04 0.75 0.45
N LEU A 119 -2.98 0.09 1.15
CA LEU A 119 -3.85 -0.93 0.55
C LEU A 119 -4.67 -0.33 -0.59
N PRO A 120 -4.65 -0.93 -1.79
CA PRO A 120 -5.40 -0.42 -2.91
C PRO A 120 -6.90 -0.67 -2.72
N MET A 121 -7.74 0.36 -2.91
CA MET A 121 -9.19 0.20 -2.90
C MET A 121 -9.71 -0.65 -4.06
N LYS A 122 -8.94 -0.78 -5.14
CA LYS A 122 -9.29 -1.55 -6.34
C LYS A 122 -8.02 -2.08 -7.00
N SER A 123 -7.92 -3.38 -7.06
CA SER A 123 -6.79 -4.08 -7.66
C SER A 123 -7.13 -4.65 -9.03
N LEU A 124 -6.22 -4.54 -9.97
CA LEU A 124 -6.34 -5.10 -11.31
C LEU A 124 -5.13 -5.98 -11.60
N CYS A 125 -5.36 -7.19 -12.11
CA CYS A 125 -4.27 -8.09 -12.50
C CYS A 125 -3.45 -7.54 -13.69
N ASP A 126 -4.08 -6.70 -14.51
CA ASP A 126 -3.47 -5.96 -15.62
C ASP A 126 -4.24 -4.66 -15.84
N LYS A 127 -3.55 -3.59 -16.28
CA LYS A 127 -4.16 -2.29 -16.59
C LYS A 127 -5.22 -2.42 -17.69
N ASP A 128 -4.96 -3.29 -18.66
CA ASP A 128 -5.81 -3.55 -19.81
C ASP A 128 -6.73 -4.77 -19.61
N CYS A 129 -6.88 -5.24 -18.36
CA CYS A 129 -7.77 -6.35 -18.06
C CYS A 129 -9.18 -6.10 -18.58
N ARG A 130 -9.66 -6.99 -19.45
CA ARG A 130 -11.00 -6.89 -20.08
C ARG A 130 -12.14 -7.37 -19.18
N GLY A 131 -11.79 -8.02 -18.05
CA GLY A 131 -12.77 -8.52 -17.10
C GLY A 131 -13.47 -9.79 -17.55
N ILE A 132 -14.67 -10.00 -17.00
CA ILE A 132 -15.59 -11.09 -17.35
C ILE A 132 -16.78 -10.55 -18.11
N CYS A 133 -17.33 -11.37 -19.00
CA CYS A 133 -18.58 -11.04 -19.68
C CYS A 133 -19.75 -10.99 -18.68
N PRO A 134 -20.52 -9.90 -18.60
CA PRO A 134 -21.63 -9.79 -17.66
C PRO A 134 -22.78 -10.75 -17.96
N ASN A 135 -22.87 -11.31 -19.17
CA ASN A 135 -23.93 -12.23 -19.55
C ASN A 135 -23.60 -13.70 -19.28
N CYS A 136 -22.41 -14.14 -19.70
CA CYS A 136 -22.04 -15.57 -19.65
C CYS A 136 -20.88 -15.88 -18.68
N GLY A 137 -20.26 -14.86 -18.06
CA GLY A 137 -19.15 -15.07 -17.14
C GLY A 137 -17.80 -15.43 -17.80
N ALA A 138 -17.73 -15.53 -19.12
CA ALA A 138 -16.49 -15.84 -19.84
C ALA A 138 -15.41 -14.78 -19.55
N ASN A 139 -14.18 -15.21 -19.32
CA ASN A 139 -13.05 -14.30 -19.10
C ASN A 139 -12.58 -13.71 -20.42
N LEU A 140 -12.86 -12.43 -20.62
CA LEU A 140 -12.58 -11.71 -21.88
C LEU A 140 -11.08 -11.47 -22.13
N ASN A 141 -10.22 -11.80 -21.17
CA ASN A 141 -8.78 -11.79 -21.39
C ASN A 141 -8.30 -13.03 -22.16
N ASN A 142 -9.00 -14.16 -21.99
CA ASN A 142 -8.62 -15.46 -22.54
C ASN A 142 -9.51 -15.88 -23.71
N GLU A 143 -10.79 -15.43 -23.72
CA GLU A 143 -11.81 -15.92 -24.63
C GLU A 143 -12.57 -14.76 -25.28
N LYS A 144 -13.09 -15.02 -26.50
CA LYS A 144 -14.04 -14.12 -27.16
C LYS A 144 -15.46 -14.56 -26.80
N CYS A 145 -16.19 -13.69 -26.13
CA CYS A 145 -17.59 -13.92 -25.83
C CYS A 145 -18.42 -13.84 -27.13
N GLN A 146 -19.37 -14.78 -27.33
CA GLN A 146 -20.33 -14.80 -28.45
C GLN A 146 -21.67 -14.16 -28.09
N CYS A 147 -21.82 -13.59 -26.88
CA CYS A 147 -23.04 -12.93 -26.47
C CYS A 147 -23.30 -11.68 -27.34
N VAL A 148 -24.51 -11.53 -27.79
CA VAL A 148 -24.94 -10.28 -28.46
C VAL A 148 -24.99 -9.18 -27.37
N ASN A 149 -24.27 -8.10 -27.58
CA ASN A 149 -24.27 -6.94 -26.68
C ASN A 149 -25.62 -6.20 -26.75
N SER A 150 -26.63 -6.72 -26.10
CA SER A 150 -27.95 -6.08 -25.98
C SER A 150 -28.24 -5.55 -24.56
N LEU A 151 -27.20 -5.15 -23.84
CA LEU A 151 -27.32 -4.70 -22.45
C LEU A 151 -27.42 -3.17 -22.29
N THR A 152 -28.18 -2.52 -23.17
CA THR A 152 -28.66 -1.19 -22.80
C THR A 152 -30.01 -1.37 -22.09
N ASP A 153 -30.06 -1.01 -20.82
CA ASP A 153 -31.32 -0.92 -20.08
C ASP A 153 -32.22 0.08 -20.85
N PRO A 154 -33.45 -0.30 -21.27
CA PRO A 154 -34.34 0.58 -22.00
C PRO A 154 -34.60 1.94 -21.37
N ARG A 155 -34.43 2.02 -20.03
CA ARG A 155 -34.56 3.29 -19.30
C ARG A 155 -33.50 4.32 -19.66
N PHE A 156 -32.35 3.89 -20.20
CA PHE A 156 -31.25 4.76 -20.62
C PHE A 156 -31.21 5.02 -22.14
N ASP A 157 -32.18 4.51 -22.94
CA ASP A 157 -32.18 4.71 -24.38
C ASP A 157 -32.22 6.20 -24.78
N LYS A 158 -32.90 7.03 -23.99
CA LYS A 158 -32.92 8.50 -24.19
C LYS A 158 -31.55 9.18 -24.05
N LEU A 159 -30.58 8.53 -23.37
CA LEU A 159 -29.22 9.09 -23.24
C LEU A 159 -28.42 8.88 -24.54
N LYS A 160 -28.80 7.95 -25.40
CA LYS A 160 -28.14 7.74 -26.69
C LYS A 160 -28.29 8.95 -27.60
N ASP A 161 -29.41 9.67 -27.48
CA ASP A 161 -29.72 10.86 -28.30
C ASP A 161 -28.86 12.07 -27.90
N LEU A 162 -28.19 12.00 -26.74
CA LEU A 162 -27.27 13.05 -26.24
C LEU A 162 -25.81 12.84 -26.64
N LEU A 163 -25.48 11.71 -27.27
CA LEU A 163 -24.13 11.34 -27.70
C LEU A 163 -23.84 11.67 -29.17
N ILE A 164 -24.60 12.59 -29.77
CA ILE A 164 -24.40 13.08 -31.15
C ILE A 164 -23.46 14.29 -31.14
#